data_71f8682610b8597995df38b688bf9e87
#
_entry.id   71f8682610b8597995df38b688bf9e87
#
_cell.length_a   1.000
_cell.length_b   1.000
_cell.length_c   1.000
_cell.angle_alpha   90.00
_cell.angle_beta   90.00
_cell.angle_gamma   90.00
#
_symmetry.space_group_name_H-M   'P 1'
#
loop_
_entity.id
_entity.type
_entity.pdbx_description
1 polymer ?
#
loop_
_entity_poly.entity_id
_entity_poly.type
_entity_poly.pdbx_seq_one_letter_code
_entity_poly.pdbx_strand_id
1 'polypeptide(L)'
;MAFEARNLETLKLLNNIIIPAGEQRHLLLLNESSAEWHIQQQANSSLLLHVIALPKLGDVNNTQQVTITVEQMDHGCKTEIYGMGLLAGKQHCDILTRVLHTVGGGYSSQLIKMVLTDNAKASFKGELKILPDAQQVEAYQTNRNILLSPKAEIITEPQLEIYADDVKASHGATTGQLDESAIFYMQQRGISRDTAYRLLLCAFFDDVLSTIPDEQQREQLIKQSMHSIDSIIQ
;
A
#
# COMPACT_ATOMS: atom_id res chain seq x y z
N MET A 1 16.32 12.22 12.50
CA MET A 1 15.33 11.65 11.57
C MET A 1 15.13 12.67 10.45
N ALA A 2 15.73 12.44 9.28
CA ALA A 2 15.57 13.36 8.14
C ALA A 2 14.31 12.96 7.37
N PHE A 3 13.34 13.85 7.36
CA PHE A 3 12.08 13.69 6.69
C PHE A 3 12.18 14.37 5.29
N GLU A 4 12.08 13.61 4.22
CA GLU A 4 11.93 14.14 2.87
C GLU A 4 10.51 13.87 2.37
N ALA A 5 9.61 14.85 2.56
CA ALA A 5 8.40 14.94 1.77
C ALA A 5 8.74 15.66 0.47
N ARG A 6 8.86 14.95 -0.63
CA ARG A 6 9.00 15.55 -1.95
C ARG A 6 7.62 15.73 -2.57
N ASN A 7 7.27 16.98 -2.82
CA ASN A 7 6.18 17.35 -3.72
C ASN A 7 6.61 17.00 -5.16
N LEU A 8 5.91 16.06 -5.78
CA LEU A 8 6.37 15.26 -6.92
C LEU A 8 5.86 15.73 -8.28
N GLU A 9 5.88 17.03 -8.54
CA GLU A 9 5.56 17.49 -9.92
C GLU A 9 6.71 17.30 -10.94
N THR A 10 7.91 16.74 -10.56
CA THR A 10 9.08 16.86 -11.45
C THR A 10 10.00 15.63 -11.54
N LEU A 11 9.56 14.41 -11.26
CA LEU A 11 10.45 13.24 -11.35
C LEU A 11 9.93 12.13 -12.26
N LYS A 12 10.15 12.27 -13.55
CA LYS A 12 10.23 11.18 -14.55
C LYS A 12 11.65 10.61 -14.59
N LEU A 13 12.14 10.02 -13.52
CA LEU A 13 13.47 9.38 -13.49
C LEU A 13 13.40 8.14 -12.60
N LEU A 14 14.07 7.09 -12.99
CA LEU A 14 14.43 5.95 -12.13
C LEU A 14 14.96 6.50 -10.81
N ASN A 15 14.18 6.33 -9.74
CA ASN A 15 14.57 6.82 -8.43
C ASN A 15 15.38 5.73 -7.73
N ASN A 16 16.69 5.79 -7.85
CA ASN A 16 17.59 4.92 -7.11
C ASN A 16 17.88 5.53 -5.75
N ILE A 17 17.55 4.81 -4.69
CA ILE A 17 17.81 5.21 -3.30
C ILE A 17 18.67 4.14 -2.65
N ILE A 18 19.75 4.56 -2.01
CA ILE A 18 20.51 3.70 -1.10
C ILE A 18 20.21 4.17 0.33
N ILE A 19 19.79 3.24 1.18
CA ILE A 19 19.62 3.49 2.61
C ILE A 19 20.87 2.95 3.30
N PRO A 20 21.73 3.83 3.83
CA PRO A 20 22.99 3.45 4.49
C PRO A 20 22.77 2.59 5.73
N ALA A 21 23.81 1.90 6.16
CA ALA A 21 23.78 1.04 7.32
C ALA A 21 23.31 1.79 8.58
N GLY A 22 22.36 1.20 9.30
CA GLY A 22 21.78 1.74 10.52
C GLY A 22 20.82 2.91 10.33
N GLU A 23 20.61 3.40 9.10
CA GLU A 23 19.67 4.50 8.84
C GLU A 23 18.21 4.03 8.80
N GLN A 24 17.33 4.95 9.21
CA GLN A 24 15.89 4.79 9.07
C GLN A 24 15.38 5.80 8.05
N ARG A 25 14.62 5.32 7.06
CA ARG A 25 14.04 6.16 6.01
C ARG A 25 12.53 5.98 5.95
N HIS A 26 11.81 7.10 5.93
CA HIS A 26 10.38 7.11 5.62
C HIS A 26 10.17 7.78 4.27
N LEU A 27 9.43 7.11 3.37
CA LEU A 27 9.04 7.62 2.06
C LEU A 27 7.52 7.61 1.94
N LEU A 28 6.95 8.68 1.42
CA LEU A 28 5.53 8.80 1.12
C LEU A 28 5.34 9.12 -0.37
N LEU A 29 4.74 8.20 -1.11
CA LEU A 29 4.37 8.35 -2.50
C LEU A 29 2.87 8.66 -2.57
N LEU A 30 2.52 9.87 -2.96
CA LEU A 30 1.13 10.34 -2.99
C LEU A 30 0.70 10.66 -4.42
N ASN A 31 -0.30 9.92 -4.91
CA ASN A 31 -0.91 10.14 -6.23
C ASN A 31 0.09 10.16 -7.40
N GLU A 32 1.07 9.28 -7.36
CA GLU A 32 2.03 9.11 -8.45
C GLU A 32 1.32 8.65 -9.74
N SER A 33 1.53 9.38 -10.83
CA SER A 33 0.95 9.00 -12.13
C SER A 33 1.73 7.87 -12.80
N SER A 34 3.07 7.88 -12.68
CA SER A 34 3.96 6.80 -13.09
C SER A 34 5.27 6.96 -12.34
N ALA A 35 5.64 5.96 -11.55
CA ALA A 35 6.85 6.00 -10.75
C ALA A 35 7.51 4.63 -10.69
N GLU A 36 8.82 4.61 -10.85
CA GLU A 36 9.65 3.42 -10.64
C GLU A 36 10.73 3.75 -9.60
N TRP A 37 10.75 2.94 -8.54
CA TRP A 37 11.63 3.11 -7.40
C TRP A 37 12.48 1.86 -7.22
N HIS A 38 13.79 2.06 -7.14
CA HIS A 38 14.73 1.01 -6.80
C HIS A 38 15.46 1.42 -5.52
N ILE A 39 15.28 0.65 -4.46
CA ILE A 39 15.76 0.97 -3.11
C ILE A 39 16.68 -0.15 -2.65
N GLN A 40 17.91 0.19 -2.32
CA GLN A 40 18.88 -0.74 -1.75
C GLN A 40 19.11 -0.44 -0.28
N GLN A 41 18.99 -1.46 0.55
CA GLN A 41 19.19 -1.37 1.99
C GLN A 41 20.51 -2.00 2.40
N GLN A 42 21.32 -1.24 3.14
CA GLN A 42 22.54 -1.73 3.78
C GLN A 42 22.25 -2.21 5.21
N ALA A 43 23.25 -2.80 5.87
CA ALA A 43 23.12 -3.48 7.15
C ALA A 43 22.31 -2.71 8.21
N ASN A 44 21.36 -3.38 8.85
CA ASN A 44 20.54 -2.83 9.95
C ASN A 44 19.77 -1.56 9.60
N SER A 45 19.54 -1.29 8.32
CA SER A 45 18.73 -0.15 7.89
C SER A 45 17.23 -0.49 7.91
N SER A 46 16.39 0.55 8.01
CA SER A 46 14.94 0.40 8.04
C SER A 46 14.28 1.31 7.00
N LEU A 47 13.36 0.73 6.23
CA LEU A 47 12.50 1.45 5.28
C LEU A 47 11.04 1.34 5.73
N LEU A 48 10.39 2.49 5.87
CA LEU A 48 8.95 2.61 5.97
C LEU A 48 8.45 3.34 4.72
N LEU A 49 7.66 2.67 3.89
CA LEU A 49 7.18 3.21 2.63
C LEU A 49 5.66 3.23 2.59
N HIS A 50 5.08 4.39 2.30
CA HIS A 50 3.65 4.54 2.06
C HIS A 50 3.38 4.86 0.59
N VAL A 51 2.41 4.15 -0.01
CA VAL A 51 1.91 4.38 -1.37
C VAL A 51 0.42 4.71 -1.27
N ILE A 52 0.07 5.95 -1.56
CA ILE A 52 -1.30 6.45 -1.39
C ILE A 52 -1.84 6.88 -2.76
N ALA A 53 -2.91 6.23 -3.20
CA ALA A 53 -3.64 6.54 -4.42
C ALA A 53 -5.07 6.99 -4.05
N LEU A 54 -5.34 8.29 -4.16
CA LEU A 54 -6.66 8.87 -3.92
C LEU A 54 -7.24 9.43 -5.21
N PRO A 55 -8.56 9.40 -5.39
CA PRO A 55 -9.18 9.95 -6.58
C PRO A 55 -8.90 11.46 -6.65
N LYS A 56 -8.46 11.92 -7.82
CA LYS A 56 -8.42 13.36 -8.13
C LYS A 56 -9.82 13.79 -8.54
N LEU A 57 -10.40 14.72 -7.79
CA LEU A 57 -11.70 15.31 -8.11
C LEU A 57 -11.66 15.88 -9.55
N GLY A 58 -12.61 15.42 -10.39
CA GLY A 58 -12.72 15.82 -11.79
C GLY A 58 -11.88 15.01 -12.78
N ASP A 59 -10.97 14.16 -12.35
CA ASP A 59 -10.20 13.28 -13.24
C ASP A 59 -10.69 11.82 -13.13
N VAL A 60 -11.74 11.54 -13.87
CA VAL A 60 -12.40 10.21 -13.87
C VAL A 60 -11.62 9.13 -14.65
N ASN A 61 -10.55 9.50 -15.36
CA ASN A 61 -9.80 8.60 -16.23
C ASN A 61 -8.30 8.49 -15.84
N ASN A 62 -7.93 8.91 -14.64
CA ASN A 62 -6.53 8.88 -14.20
C ASN A 62 -5.99 7.45 -14.18
N THR A 63 -4.79 7.28 -14.72
CA THR A 63 -4.03 6.02 -14.64
C THR A 63 -2.80 6.23 -13.78
N GLN A 64 -2.61 5.36 -12.81
CA GLN A 64 -1.46 5.35 -11.93
C GLN A 64 -0.72 4.02 -12.08
N GLN A 65 0.60 4.07 -12.18
CA GLN A 65 1.43 2.89 -12.28
C GLN A 65 2.66 3.07 -11.40
N VAL A 66 2.75 2.29 -10.34
CA VAL A 66 3.84 2.38 -9.36
C VAL A 66 4.57 1.05 -9.29
N THR A 67 5.86 1.08 -9.57
CA THR A 67 6.76 -0.06 -9.41
C THR A 67 7.77 0.24 -8.31
N ILE A 68 7.88 -0.65 -7.35
CA ILE A 68 8.80 -0.53 -6.21
C ILE A 68 9.62 -1.80 -6.12
N THR A 69 10.92 -1.68 -6.22
CA THR A 69 11.87 -2.77 -5.97
C THR A 69 12.71 -2.41 -4.75
N VAL A 70 12.69 -3.26 -3.74
CA VAL A 70 13.53 -3.13 -2.54
C VAL A 70 14.47 -4.33 -2.48
N GLU A 71 15.76 -4.08 -2.40
CA GLU A 71 16.80 -5.07 -2.22
C GLU A 71 17.44 -4.94 -0.83
N GLN A 72 17.25 -5.94 0.01
CA GLN A 72 17.96 -6.04 1.29
C GLN A 72 19.31 -6.70 1.03
N MET A 73 20.35 -5.86 0.95
CA MET A 73 21.69 -6.26 0.52
C MET A 73 22.56 -6.82 1.64
N ASP A 74 22.11 -6.67 2.90
CA ASP A 74 22.88 -7.03 4.08
C ASP A 74 21.97 -7.44 5.26
N HIS A 75 22.56 -7.90 6.36
CA HIS A 75 21.84 -8.41 7.52
C HIS A 75 21.02 -7.35 8.27
N GLY A 76 19.92 -7.78 8.91
CA GLY A 76 19.13 -6.97 9.84
C GLY A 76 18.33 -5.85 9.16
N CYS A 77 18.16 -5.89 7.86
CA CYS A 77 17.33 -4.93 7.14
C CYS A 77 15.85 -5.11 7.50
N LYS A 78 15.13 -4.00 7.66
CA LYS A 78 13.69 -4.00 7.90
C LYS A 78 12.99 -3.19 6.80
N THR A 79 11.98 -3.81 6.14
CA THR A 79 11.15 -3.17 5.12
C THR A 79 9.68 -3.26 5.51
N GLU A 80 8.99 -2.12 5.57
CA GLU A 80 7.55 -2.06 5.78
C GLU A 80 6.93 -1.22 4.66
N ILE A 81 6.01 -1.83 3.90
CA ILE A 81 5.32 -1.17 2.78
C ILE A 81 3.82 -1.16 3.08
N TYR A 82 3.26 0.02 3.17
CA TYR A 82 1.83 0.25 3.37
C TYR A 82 1.25 0.96 2.14
N GLY A 83 0.24 0.35 1.53
CA GLY A 83 -0.43 0.94 0.38
C GLY A 83 -1.92 1.09 0.61
N MET A 84 -2.49 2.21 0.15
CA MET A 84 -3.93 2.35 0.04
C MET A 84 -4.32 2.98 -1.29
N GLY A 85 -5.42 2.48 -1.86
CA GLY A 85 -6.01 3.06 -3.05
C GLY A 85 -7.52 3.19 -2.90
N LEU A 86 -8.05 4.36 -3.24
CA LEU A 86 -9.47 4.61 -3.41
C LEU A 86 -9.69 5.07 -4.86
N LEU A 87 -10.41 4.29 -5.65
CA LEU A 87 -10.58 4.53 -7.08
C LEU A 87 -12.06 4.59 -7.46
N ALA A 88 -12.40 5.53 -8.32
CA ALA A 88 -13.76 5.74 -8.81
C ALA A 88 -13.80 6.04 -10.31
N GLY A 89 -14.99 6.07 -10.90
CA GLY A 89 -15.17 6.37 -12.32
C GLY A 89 -14.55 5.30 -13.22
N LYS A 90 -13.56 5.67 -14.04
CA LYS A 90 -12.77 4.78 -14.89
C LYS A 90 -11.29 4.82 -14.55
N GLN A 91 -10.97 5.21 -13.34
CA GLN A 91 -9.58 5.28 -12.88
C GLN A 91 -8.93 3.90 -12.90
N HIS A 92 -7.63 3.88 -13.14
CA HIS A 92 -6.82 2.67 -13.17
C HIS A 92 -5.59 2.85 -12.28
N CYS A 93 -5.29 1.84 -11.45
CA CYS A 93 -4.09 1.85 -10.60
C CYS A 93 -3.40 0.49 -10.60
N ASP A 94 -2.15 0.46 -11.05
CA ASP A 94 -1.30 -0.72 -10.99
C ASP A 94 -0.20 -0.51 -9.95
N ILE A 95 -0.10 -1.41 -8.99
CA ILE A 95 0.97 -1.42 -7.99
C ILE A 95 1.74 -2.73 -8.13
N LEU A 96 3.02 -2.62 -8.43
CA LEU A 96 3.97 -3.72 -8.41
C LEU A 96 5.00 -3.48 -7.31
N THR A 97 5.10 -4.40 -6.38
CA THR A 97 6.14 -4.41 -5.34
C THR A 97 7.03 -5.64 -5.49
N ARG A 98 8.34 -5.46 -5.40
CA ARG A 98 9.33 -6.53 -5.32
C ARG A 98 10.18 -6.33 -4.09
N VAL A 99 10.27 -7.33 -3.25
CA VAL A 99 11.22 -7.33 -2.11
C VAL A 99 12.12 -8.53 -2.26
N LEU A 100 13.42 -8.25 -2.39
CA LEU A 100 14.47 -9.26 -2.54
C LEU A 100 15.31 -9.32 -1.25
N HIS A 101 15.31 -10.46 -0.60
CA HIS A 101 16.20 -10.78 0.51
C HIS A 101 17.41 -11.52 -0.03
N THR A 102 18.59 -10.89 -0.01
CA THR A 102 19.83 -11.48 -0.51
C THR A 102 20.65 -12.14 0.60
N VAL A 103 20.48 -11.67 1.85
CA VAL A 103 21.22 -12.09 3.04
C VAL A 103 20.22 -12.34 4.19
N GLY A 104 20.60 -13.19 5.15
CA GLY A 104 19.74 -13.62 6.23
C GLY A 104 19.43 -12.56 7.30
N GLY A 105 18.45 -12.87 8.16
CA GLY A 105 18.05 -12.03 9.30
C GLY A 105 17.27 -10.78 8.91
N GLY A 106 16.76 -10.72 7.69
CA GLY A 106 15.93 -9.61 7.19
C GLY A 106 14.46 -9.76 7.59
N TYR A 107 13.76 -8.62 7.66
CA TYR A 107 12.31 -8.55 7.86
C TYR A 107 11.65 -7.76 6.74
N SER A 108 10.54 -8.27 6.21
CA SER A 108 9.67 -7.47 5.34
C SER A 108 8.19 -7.71 5.59
N SER A 109 7.41 -6.64 5.55
CA SER A 109 5.95 -6.69 5.64
C SER A 109 5.31 -5.75 4.64
N GLN A 110 4.28 -6.24 3.96
CA GLN A 110 3.52 -5.45 2.98
C GLN A 110 2.03 -5.55 3.32
N LEU A 111 1.37 -4.40 3.43
CA LEU A 111 -0.08 -4.30 3.57
C LEU A 111 -0.62 -3.35 2.51
N ILE A 112 -1.32 -3.89 1.51
CA ILE A 112 -1.95 -3.10 0.44
C ILE A 112 -3.46 -3.23 0.55
N LYS A 113 -4.17 -2.10 0.62
CA LYS A 113 -5.63 -2.03 0.72
C LYS A 113 -6.22 -1.19 -0.40
N MET A 114 -7.17 -1.75 -1.15
CA MET A 114 -7.80 -1.06 -2.27
C MET A 114 -9.32 -1.03 -2.10
N VAL A 115 -9.93 0.10 -2.42
CA VAL A 115 -11.38 0.26 -2.52
C VAL A 115 -11.70 0.79 -3.90
N LEU A 116 -12.57 0.09 -4.63
CA LEU A 116 -12.92 0.43 -6.01
C LEU A 116 -14.44 0.56 -6.14
N THR A 117 -14.87 1.57 -6.88
CA THR A 117 -16.27 1.79 -7.24
C THR A 117 -16.43 2.07 -8.74
N ASP A 118 -17.66 2.17 -9.22
CA ASP A 118 -18.04 2.41 -10.62
C ASP A 118 -17.44 1.39 -11.59
N ASN A 119 -16.60 1.85 -12.53
CA ASN A 119 -15.86 1.04 -13.49
C ASN A 119 -14.35 1.11 -13.25
N ALA A 120 -13.94 1.45 -12.02
CA ALA A 120 -12.53 1.55 -11.67
C ALA A 120 -11.86 0.17 -11.74
N LYS A 121 -10.58 0.17 -12.11
CA LYS A 121 -9.77 -1.03 -12.23
C LYS A 121 -8.47 -0.88 -11.46
N ALA A 122 -8.00 -1.97 -10.86
CA ALA A 122 -6.69 -2.00 -10.24
C ALA A 122 -6.00 -3.33 -10.45
N SER A 123 -4.67 -3.31 -10.33
CA SER A 123 -3.89 -4.52 -10.14
C SER A 123 -2.90 -4.36 -8.99
N PHE A 124 -2.71 -5.43 -8.25
CA PHE A 124 -1.62 -5.56 -7.29
C PHE A 124 -0.83 -6.81 -7.58
N LYS A 125 0.45 -6.64 -7.91
CA LYS A 125 1.40 -7.72 -8.03
C LYS A 125 2.47 -7.54 -6.97
N GLY A 126 2.62 -8.51 -6.07
CA GLY A 126 3.60 -8.48 -5.02
C GLY A 126 4.55 -9.67 -5.12
N GLU A 127 5.83 -9.40 -5.32
CA GLU A 127 6.87 -10.42 -5.44
C GLU A 127 7.77 -10.37 -4.20
N LEU A 128 7.79 -11.46 -3.43
CA LEU A 128 8.76 -11.69 -2.35
C LEU A 128 9.73 -12.77 -2.81
N LYS A 129 11.02 -12.45 -2.83
CA LYS A 129 12.06 -13.38 -3.21
C LYS A 129 13.11 -13.52 -2.12
N ILE A 130 13.36 -14.76 -1.67
CA ILE A 130 14.32 -15.09 -0.62
C ILE A 130 15.37 -16.00 -1.24
N LEU A 131 16.60 -15.51 -1.33
CA LEU A 131 17.72 -16.26 -1.90
C LEU A 131 18.23 -17.35 -0.95
N PRO A 132 19.01 -18.35 -1.43
CA PRO A 132 19.47 -19.49 -0.60
C PRO A 132 20.23 -19.08 0.67
N ASP A 133 21.02 -18.01 0.60
CA ASP A 133 21.82 -17.52 1.73
C ASP A 133 21.00 -16.63 2.70
N ALA A 134 19.76 -16.29 2.35
CA ALA A 134 18.90 -15.47 3.16
C ALA A 134 18.13 -16.28 4.22
N GLN A 135 18.86 -16.93 5.13
CA GLN A 135 18.28 -17.68 6.24
C GLN A 135 17.73 -16.77 7.33
N GLN A 136 16.78 -17.25 8.13
CA GLN A 136 16.15 -16.53 9.25
C GLN A 136 15.46 -15.23 8.82
N VAL A 137 14.91 -15.22 7.60
CA VAL A 137 14.07 -14.12 7.09
C VAL A 137 12.64 -14.29 7.56
N GLU A 138 12.00 -13.18 7.93
CA GLU A 138 10.56 -13.09 8.13
C GLU A 138 9.94 -12.16 7.06
N ALA A 139 9.05 -12.71 6.20
CA ALA A 139 8.50 -11.98 5.06
C ALA A 139 6.98 -12.19 4.93
N TYR A 140 6.22 -11.10 5.04
CA TYR A 140 4.76 -11.15 5.07
C TYR A 140 4.17 -10.22 3.99
N GLN A 141 3.13 -10.70 3.30
CA GLN A 141 2.41 -9.90 2.32
C GLN A 141 0.91 -10.06 2.49
N THR A 142 0.19 -8.95 2.63
CA THR A 142 -1.25 -8.93 2.75
C THR A 142 -1.85 -7.93 1.77
N ASN A 143 -2.81 -8.40 0.95
CA ASN A 143 -3.61 -7.54 0.08
C ASN A 143 -5.10 -7.71 0.43
N ARG A 144 -5.78 -6.61 0.72
CA ARG A 144 -7.21 -6.60 1.04
C ARG A 144 -7.94 -5.61 0.17
N ASN A 145 -9.03 -6.04 -0.46
CA ASN A 145 -9.75 -5.22 -1.42
C ASN A 145 -11.24 -5.23 -1.15
N ILE A 146 -11.88 -4.08 -1.35
CA ILE A 146 -13.32 -3.91 -1.27
C ILE A 146 -13.81 -3.39 -2.62
N LEU A 147 -14.77 -4.10 -3.22
CA LEU A 147 -15.46 -3.67 -4.43
C LEU A 147 -16.85 -3.15 -4.04
N LEU A 148 -17.09 -1.87 -4.29
CA LEU A 148 -18.36 -1.19 -4.01
C LEU A 148 -19.31 -1.22 -5.21
N SER A 149 -18.84 -1.64 -6.39
CA SER A 149 -19.62 -1.74 -7.62
C SER A 149 -19.38 -3.09 -8.29
N PRO A 150 -20.41 -3.69 -8.93
CA PRO A 150 -20.25 -4.94 -9.68
C PRO A 150 -19.41 -4.78 -10.97
N LYS A 151 -19.10 -3.56 -11.39
CA LYS A 151 -18.27 -3.27 -12.56
C LYS A 151 -16.83 -2.89 -12.18
N ALA A 152 -16.56 -2.73 -10.89
CA ALA A 152 -15.20 -2.54 -10.40
C ALA A 152 -14.42 -3.85 -10.47
N GLU A 153 -13.17 -3.79 -10.89
CA GLU A 153 -12.34 -4.96 -11.11
C GLU A 153 -10.98 -4.79 -10.42
N ILE A 154 -10.51 -5.83 -9.73
CA ILE A 154 -9.15 -5.90 -9.23
C ILE A 154 -8.51 -7.24 -9.55
N ILE A 155 -7.26 -7.21 -10.00
CA ILE A 155 -6.41 -8.38 -10.18
C ILE A 155 -5.36 -8.36 -9.07
N THR A 156 -5.21 -9.49 -8.37
CA THR A 156 -4.24 -9.61 -7.28
C THR A 156 -3.40 -10.86 -7.47
N GLU A 157 -2.08 -10.67 -7.56
CA GLU A 157 -1.10 -11.72 -7.86
C GLU A 157 0.06 -11.68 -6.82
N PRO A 158 -0.17 -12.15 -5.59
CA PRO A 158 0.93 -12.31 -4.65
C PRO A 158 1.80 -13.51 -5.04
N GLN A 159 3.12 -13.33 -5.04
CA GLN A 159 4.10 -14.35 -5.41
C GLN A 159 5.17 -14.50 -4.33
N LEU A 160 5.49 -15.74 -3.99
CA LEU A 160 6.60 -16.09 -3.09
C LEU A 160 7.57 -17.02 -3.83
N GLU A 161 8.83 -16.59 -3.91
CA GLU A 161 9.94 -17.40 -4.39
C GLU A 161 10.92 -17.63 -3.23
N ILE A 162 10.91 -18.82 -2.65
CA ILE A 162 11.68 -19.13 -1.44
C ILE A 162 12.70 -20.20 -1.79
N TYR A 163 13.98 -19.88 -1.63
CA TYR A 163 15.10 -20.77 -1.87
C TYR A 163 15.90 -21.10 -0.59
N ALA A 164 15.53 -20.50 0.55
CA ALA A 164 16.10 -20.76 1.86
C ALA A 164 15.18 -21.68 2.69
N ASP A 165 15.75 -22.47 3.60
CA ASP A 165 15.01 -23.48 4.38
C ASP A 165 14.50 -22.94 5.72
N ASP A 166 15.28 -22.09 6.40
CA ASP A 166 14.93 -21.53 7.73
C ASP A 166 14.33 -20.12 7.57
N VAL A 167 13.06 -20.05 7.20
CA VAL A 167 12.35 -18.78 6.99
C VAL A 167 10.90 -18.84 7.48
N LYS A 168 10.33 -17.69 7.81
CA LYS A 168 8.89 -17.52 8.03
C LYS A 168 8.34 -16.62 6.95
N ALA A 169 7.56 -17.16 6.04
CA ALA A 169 6.98 -16.39 4.94
C ALA A 169 5.52 -16.75 4.73
N SER A 170 4.70 -15.73 4.48
CA SER A 170 3.31 -15.93 4.10
C SER A 170 2.80 -14.81 3.21
N HIS A 171 1.81 -15.15 2.39
CA HIS A 171 1.03 -14.15 1.68
C HIS A 171 -0.47 -14.43 1.82
N GLY A 172 -1.27 -13.38 1.66
CA GLY A 172 -2.73 -13.50 1.63
C GLY A 172 -3.34 -12.40 0.79
N ALA A 173 -4.35 -12.75 -0.01
CA ALA A 173 -5.15 -11.79 -0.76
C ALA A 173 -6.62 -12.06 -0.51
N THR A 174 -7.39 -11.00 -0.28
CA THR A 174 -8.84 -11.07 -0.13
C THR A 174 -9.50 -9.96 -0.94
N THR A 175 -10.60 -10.33 -1.62
CA THR A 175 -11.45 -9.35 -2.31
C THR A 175 -12.89 -9.64 -1.89
N GLY A 176 -13.58 -8.60 -1.43
CA GLY A 176 -14.95 -8.72 -0.93
C GLY A 176 -15.72 -7.43 -1.09
N GLN A 177 -16.81 -7.34 -0.35
CA GLN A 177 -17.68 -6.18 -0.25
C GLN A 177 -17.74 -5.70 1.19
N LEU A 178 -18.33 -4.53 1.44
CA LEU A 178 -18.61 -4.09 2.79
C LEU A 178 -19.59 -5.06 3.47
N ASP A 179 -19.40 -5.24 4.77
CA ASP A 179 -20.26 -6.10 5.58
C ASP A 179 -21.65 -5.47 5.77
N GLU A 180 -22.62 -5.94 5.02
CA GLU A 180 -24.02 -5.49 5.13
C GLU A 180 -24.62 -5.75 6.52
N SER A 181 -24.14 -6.77 7.24
CA SER A 181 -24.59 -7.03 8.61
C SER A 181 -24.11 -5.94 9.57
N ALA A 182 -22.88 -5.46 9.39
CA ALA A 182 -22.35 -4.33 10.15
C ALA A 182 -23.11 -3.04 9.83
N ILE A 183 -23.40 -2.80 8.55
CA ILE A 183 -24.21 -1.64 8.12
C ILE A 183 -25.60 -1.70 8.74
N PHE A 184 -26.28 -2.83 8.66
CA PHE A 184 -27.60 -3.05 9.24
C PHE A 184 -27.57 -2.80 10.76
N TYR A 185 -26.58 -3.34 11.46
CA TYR A 185 -26.43 -3.14 12.90
C TYR A 185 -26.30 -1.66 13.28
N MET A 186 -25.52 -0.88 12.51
CA MET A 186 -25.37 0.56 12.70
C MET A 186 -26.68 1.30 12.46
N GLN A 187 -27.43 0.92 11.42
CA GLN A 187 -28.74 1.51 11.11
C GLN A 187 -29.76 1.29 12.24
N GLN A 188 -29.75 0.11 12.89
CA GLN A 188 -30.61 -0.15 14.05
C GLN A 188 -30.31 0.76 15.26
N ARG A 189 -29.15 1.41 15.25
CA ARG A 189 -28.75 2.40 16.27
C ARG A 189 -28.90 3.84 15.80
N GLY A 190 -29.61 4.08 14.71
CA GLY A 190 -29.91 5.41 14.19
C GLY A 190 -28.81 6.04 13.33
N ILE A 191 -27.77 5.27 12.96
CA ILE A 191 -26.73 5.75 12.05
C ILE A 191 -27.24 5.56 10.61
N SER A 192 -27.17 6.62 9.77
CA SER A 192 -27.58 6.51 8.38
C SER A 192 -26.68 5.53 7.61
N ARG A 193 -27.19 4.95 6.52
CA ARG A 193 -26.42 4.03 5.68
C ARG A 193 -25.13 4.67 5.19
N ASP A 194 -25.18 5.91 4.70
CA ASP A 194 -24.02 6.64 4.19
C ASP A 194 -22.96 6.87 5.26
N THR A 195 -23.41 7.22 6.49
CA THR A 195 -22.50 7.35 7.63
C THR A 195 -21.87 6.02 7.99
N ALA A 196 -22.62 4.91 7.95
CA ALA A 196 -22.10 3.58 8.21
C ALA A 196 -21.04 3.17 7.17
N TYR A 197 -21.30 3.42 5.87
CA TYR A 197 -20.35 3.22 4.79
C TYR A 197 -19.06 4.00 5.04
N ARG A 198 -19.18 5.30 5.31
CA ARG A 198 -18.03 6.16 5.63
C ARG A 198 -17.20 5.58 6.77
N LEU A 199 -17.82 5.23 7.89
CA LEU A 199 -17.13 4.70 9.06
C LEU A 199 -16.38 3.40 8.75
N LEU A 200 -16.99 2.48 8.00
CA LEU A 200 -16.37 1.22 7.63
C LEU A 200 -15.19 1.41 6.68
N LEU A 201 -15.30 2.33 5.70
CA LEU A 201 -14.20 2.63 4.79
C LEU A 201 -13.04 3.36 5.51
N CYS A 202 -13.34 4.29 6.41
CA CYS A 202 -12.33 4.92 7.24
C CYS A 202 -11.60 3.87 8.09
N ALA A 203 -12.33 2.99 8.77
CA ALA A 203 -11.76 1.91 9.57
C ALA A 203 -10.93 0.93 8.71
N PHE A 204 -11.36 0.67 7.47
CA PHE A 204 -10.61 -0.18 6.56
C PHE A 204 -9.24 0.41 6.21
N PHE A 205 -9.12 1.72 6.03
CA PHE A 205 -7.85 2.37 5.71
C PHE A 205 -7.01 2.74 6.93
N ASP A 206 -7.58 2.71 8.13
CA ASP A 206 -6.89 3.11 9.37
C ASP A 206 -5.60 2.31 9.62
N ASP A 207 -5.57 1.02 9.30
CA ASP A 207 -4.37 0.19 9.42
C ASP A 207 -3.17 0.71 8.59
N VAL A 208 -3.44 1.47 7.53
CA VAL A 208 -2.40 2.09 6.70
C VAL A 208 -2.09 3.50 7.19
N LEU A 209 -3.12 4.32 7.41
CA LEU A 209 -2.95 5.74 7.77
C LEU A 209 -2.34 5.91 9.15
N SER A 210 -2.67 5.05 10.11
CA SER A 210 -2.14 5.11 11.48
C SER A 210 -0.64 4.84 11.58
N THR A 211 -0.05 4.19 10.56
CA THR A 211 1.39 3.90 10.52
C THR A 211 2.25 5.07 10.04
N ILE A 212 1.64 6.16 9.54
CA ILE A 212 2.36 7.37 9.10
C ILE A 212 2.94 8.10 10.32
N PRO A 213 4.27 8.25 10.42
CA PRO A 213 4.91 8.76 11.64
C PRO A 213 4.64 10.24 11.89
N ASP A 214 4.62 11.06 10.82
CA ASP A 214 4.38 12.49 10.92
C ASP A 214 2.89 12.77 11.16
N GLU A 215 2.58 13.33 12.33
CA GLU A 215 1.20 13.57 12.77
C GLU A 215 0.46 14.55 11.85
N GLN A 216 1.13 15.61 11.41
CA GLN A 216 0.53 16.61 10.54
C GLN A 216 0.18 16.03 9.15
N GLN A 217 1.08 15.23 8.58
CA GLN A 217 0.82 14.54 7.32
C GLN A 217 -0.29 13.50 7.47
N ARG A 218 -0.26 12.72 8.55
CA ARG A 218 -1.29 11.73 8.85
C ARG A 218 -2.67 12.38 8.92
N GLU A 219 -2.82 13.48 9.68
CA GLU A 219 -4.09 14.20 9.77
C GLU A 219 -4.54 14.75 8.40
N GLN A 220 -3.61 15.30 7.62
CA GLN A 220 -3.92 15.80 6.29
C GLN A 220 -4.41 14.68 5.37
N LEU A 221 -3.75 13.52 5.38
CA LEU A 221 -4.15 12.36 4.57
C LEU A 221 -5.46 11.75 5.03
N ILE A 222 -5.73 11.71 6.33
CA ILE A 222 -7.04 11.30 6.88
C ILE A 222 -8.13 12.23 6.33
N LYS A 223 -7.96 13.55 6.40
CA LYS A 223 -8.93 14.52 5.88
C LYS A 223 -9.15 14.38 4.37
N GLN A 224 -8.08 14.19 3.60
CA GLN A 224 -8.17 13.95 2.15
C GLN A 224 -8.90 12.64 1.83
N SER A 225 -8.59 11.56 2.56
CA SER A 225 -9.24 10.26 2.40
C SER A 225 -10.73 10.34 2.73
N MET A 226 -11.09 11.02 3.81
CA MET A 226 -12.50 11.23 4.18
C MET A 226 -13.26 12.01 3.10
N HIS A 227 -12.67 13.08 2.58
CA HIS A 227 -13.28 13.86 1.49
C HIS A 227 -13.45 13.01 0.21
N SER A 228 -12.46 12.19 -0.11
CA SER A 228 -12.54 11.25 -1.25
C SER A 228 -13.62 10.18 -1.03
N ILE A 229 -13.74 9.64 0.19
CA ILE A 229 -14.80 8.69 0.55
C ILE A 229 -16.17 9.36 0.40
N ASP A 230 -16.34 10.61 0.86
CA ASP A 230 -17.59 11.34 0.73
C ASP A 230 -18.01 11.55 -0.73
N SER A 231 -17.04 11.74 -1.63
CA SER A 231 -17.31 11.95 -3.06
C SER A 231 -17.77 10.69 -3.81
N ILE A 232 -17.54 9.49 -3.26
CA ILE A 232 -17.94 8.22 -3.88
C ILE A 232 -19.23 7.62 -3.27
N ILE A 233 -19.69 8.13 -2.13
CA ILE A 233 -20.91 7.67 -1.47
C ILE A 233 -22.15 8.43 -1.97
N GLN A 234 -21.97 9.61 -2.57
CA GLN A 234 -23.01 10.43 -3.17
C GLN A 234 -23.48 9.84 -4.49
#